data_0f6b512bfb7447a1b34f44d7d65f30cf
#
_entry.id   0f6b512bfb7447a1b34f44d7d65f30cf
#
_cell.length_a   1.000
_cell.length_b   1.000
_cell.length_c   1.000
_cell.angle_alpha   90.00
_cell.angle_beta   90.00
_cell.angle_gamma   90.00
#
_symmetry.space_group_name_H-M   'P 1'
#
loop_
_entity.id
_entity.type
_entity.pdbx_description
1 polymer ?
#
loop_
_entity_poly.entity_id
_entity_poly.type
_entity_poly.pdbx_seq_one_letter_code
_entity_poly.pdbx_strand_id
1 'polypeptide(L)'
;MGNSGNIIPVIDLFAGPGGLGEGFNSLGQSTPLFKTVLSIEKEFFAHQTLELRSFFRQFPKGKAPEEYYQFLRGTISREELFLSYPDKFHKTKNETWRATLGEGSLRLVDQKIKIALAGSTSWLLAGGPPCQAYSLVGRSRNKGINENDPNVFLYREYLRILERHKPPVFVMENVKGLLSSRLGENYIFDSICSDLKNPSAAMKRLNGKSADNKNNLQYEIYPLKKTPGEFDLFNGKLKFAARDFIVQCENYGLPQARHRLILLGVRKDLNPPTKYLEKVKSQETFTQAVKNLPRVRSGLSKDSDSG
;
A
#
# COMPACT_ATOMS: atom_id res chain seq x y z
N MET A 1 -18.80 27.13 10.94
CA MET A 1 -18.22 26.18 11.89
C MET A 1 -17.48 25.14 11.07
N GLY A 2 -16.16 25.23 11.00
CA GLY A 2 -15.34 24.31 10.23
C GLY A 2 -15.38 22.93 10.88
N ASN A 3 -15.83 21.96 10.12
CA ASN A 3 -15.78 20.56 10.49
C ASN A 3 -14.28 20.20 10.63
N SER A 4 -13.77 20.12 11.84
CA SER A 4 -12.46 19.54 12.13
C SER A 4 -12.56 18.04 11.86
N GLY A 5 -12.53 17.68 10.56
CA GLY A 5 -12.56 16.29 10.13
C GLY A 5 -11.43 15.54 10.82
N ASN A 6 -11.75 14.48 11.55
CA ASN A 6 -10.76 13.61 12.15
C ASN A 6 -9.83 13.07 11.05
N ILE A 7 -8.53 13.31 11.20
CA ILE A 7 -7.51 12.74 10.30
C ILE A 7 -7.60 11.21 10.40
N ILE A 8 -7.72 10.54 9.27
CA ILE A 8 -7.83 9.08 9.18
C ILE A 8 -6.44 8.45 9.25
N PRO A 9 -6.13 7.67 10.30
CA PRO A 9 -4.86 6.94 10.38
C PRO A 9 -4.75 5.90 9.27
N VAL A 10 -3.55 5.77 8.70
CA VAL A 10 -3.21 4.76 7.70
C VAL A 10 -2.10 3.85 8.25
N ILE A 11 -2.34 2.55 8.20
CA ILE A 11 -1.30 1.52 8.38
C ILE A 11 -0.90 1.04 6.99
N ASP A 12 0.38 1.15 6.64
CA ASP A 12 0.93 0.79 5.32
C ASP A 12 1.83 -0.44 5.45
N LEU A 13 1.37 -1.57 4.92
CA LEU A 13 2.09 -2.85 4.96
C LEU A 13 2.82 -3.08 3.64
N PHE A 14 4.02 -3.65 3.71
CA PHE A 14 4.88 -3.82 2.52
C PHE A 14 5.12 -2.48 1.82
N ALA A 15 5.41 -1.47 2.63
CA ALA A 15 5.35 -0.06 2.22
C ALA A 15 6.36 0.30 1.12
N GLY A 16 7.40 -0.52 0.91
CA GLY A 16 8.49 -0.16 0.03
C GLY A 16 9.11 1.17 0.44
N PRO A 17 9.46 2.03 -0.51
CA PRO A 17 9.93 3.39 -0.21
C PRO A 17 8.79 4.36 0.20
N GLY A 18 7.57 3.87 0.46
CA GLY A 18 6.44 4.66 0.98
C GLY A 18 5.52 5.27 -0.09
N GLY A 19 5.41 4.68 -1.27
CA GLY A 19 4.62 5.25 -2.37
C GLY A 19 3.13 5.42 -2.06
N LEU A 20 2.47 4.39 -1.51
CA LEU A 20 1.06 4.45 -1.11
C LEU A 20 0.86 5.45 0.04
N GLY A 21 1.70 5.36 1.08
CA GLY A 21 1.66 6.28 2.22
C GLY A 21 1.79 7.74 1.80
N GLU A 22 2.71 8.08 0.86
CA GLU A 22 2.84 9.44 0.33
C GLU A 22 1.57 9.89 -0.40
N GLY A 23 0.97 9.01 -1.20
CA GLY A 23 -0.29 9.30 -1.87
C GLY A 23 -1.39 9.69 -0.87
N PHE A 24 -1.59 8.91 0.19
CA PHE A 24 -2.57 9.22 1.23
C PHE A 24 -2.22 10.50 2.00
N ASN A 25 -0.97 10.68 2.42
CA ASN A 25 -0.54 11.87 3.17
C ASN A 25 -0.65 13.18 2.34
N SER A 26 -0.64 13.09 1.01
CA SER A 26 -0.79 14.24 0.12
C SER A 26 -2.23 14.73 -0.04
N LEU A 27 -3.21 13.93 0.37
CA LEU A 27 -4.62 14.28 0.25
C LEU A 27 -5.05 15.30 1.31
N GLY A 28 -5.77 16.33 0.85
CA GLY A 28 -6.16 17.47 1.66
C GLY A 28 -5.27 18.68 1.38
N GLN A 29 -5.89 19.81 0.94
CA GLN A 29 -5.14 21.01 0.52
C GLN A 29 -4.51 21.75 1.71
N SER A 30 -5.31 22.12 2.69
CA SER A 30 -4.90 22.85 3.90
C SER A 30 -4.91 21.97 5.16
N THR A 31 -5.75 20.96 5.19
CA THR A 31 -5.85 20.01 6.31
C THR A 31 -5.67 18.60 5.79
N PRO A 32 -4.70 17.82 6.30
CA PRO A 32 -4.52 16.43 5.91
C PRO A 32 -5.80 15.62 6.16
N LEU A 33 -6.24 14.85 5.16
CA LEU A 33 -7.35 13.91 5.32
C LEU A 33 -6.88 12.57 5.90
N PHE A 34 -5.67 12.18 5.58
CA PHE A 34 -5.05 10.93 6.03
C PHE A 34 -3.68 11.21 6.64
N LYS A 35 -3.29 10.35 7.57
CA LYS A 35 -1.93 10.32 8.11
C LYS A 35 -1.44 8.89 8.22
N THR A 36 -0.35 8.56 7.57
CA THR A 36 0.35 7.30 7.80
C THR A 36 0.95 7.31 9.20
N VAL A 37 0.49 6.39 10.04
CA VAL A 37 0.90 6.30 11.46
C VAL A 37 1.82 5.11 11.72
N LEU A 38 1.82 4.12 10.83
CA LEU A 38 2.77 3.01 10.84
C LEU A 38 2.98 2.51 9.41
N SER A 39 4.23 2.37 9.00
CA SER A 39 4.63 1.70 7.77
C SER A 39 5.58 0.56 8.11
N ILE A 40 5.37 -0.61 7.49
CA ILE A 40 6.21 -1.80 7.71
C ILE A 40 6.89 -2.17 6.40
N GLU A 41 8.23 -2.24 6.40
CA GLU A 41 9.06 -2.62 5.25
C GLU A 41 10.25 -3.44 5.70
N LYS A 42 10.57 -4.52 4.97
CA LYS A 42 11.70 -5.42 5.30
C LYS A 42 13.02 -5.00 4.64
N GLU A 43 12.92 -4.51 3.40
CA GLU A 43 14.08 -4.20 2.58
C GLU A 43 14.81 -2.95 3.13
N PHE A 44 16.12 -3.07 3.31
CA PHE A 44 16.91 -2.06 4.02
C PHE A 44 16.90 -0.70 3.33
N PHE A 45 17.17 -0.65 2.03
CA PHE A 45 17.27 0.62 1.30
C PHE A 45 15.91 1.28 1.08
N ALA A 46 14.86 0.47 0.85
CA ALA A 46 13.50 0.97 0.78
C ALA A 46 13.07 1.55 2.13
N HIS A 47 13.39 0.87 3.24
CA HIS A 47 13.10 1.37 4.58
C HIS A 47 13.87 2.67 4.88
N GLN A 48 15.14 2.81 4.46
CA GLN A 48 15.87 4.07 4.62
C GLN A 48 15.17 5.24 3.90
N THR A 49 14.69 5.00 2.68
CA THR A 49 13.92 6.00 1.93
C THR A 49 12.60 6.33 2.64
N LEU A 50 11.91 5.32 3.14
CA LEU A 50 10.68 5.46 3.93
C LEU A 50 10.88 6.31 5.19
N GLU A 51 11.97 6.07 5.94
CA GLU A 51 12.34 6.89 7.10
C GLU A 51 12.60 8.35 6.71
N LEU A 52 13.39 8.58 5.67
CA LEU A 52 13.69 9.94 5.22
C LEU A 52 12.42 10.69 4.78
N ARG A 53 11.48 10.03 4.11
CA ARG A 53 10.17 10.60 3.76
C ARG A 53 9.33 10.91 4.99
N SER A 54 9.25 9.99 5.96
CA SER A 54 8.52 10.22 7.21
C SER A 54 9.12 11.40 7.99
N PHE A 55 10.44 11.50 8.05
CA PHE A 55 11.15 12.62 8.66
C PHE A 55 10.84 13.94 7.95
N PHE A 56 10.95 13.98 6.61
CA PHE A 56 10.68 15.17 5.81
C PHE A 56 9.24 15.67 5.96
N ARG A 57 8.25 14.79 6.03
CA ARG A 57 6.84 15.15 6.22
C ARG A 57 6.54 15.88 7.54
N GLN A 58 7.43 15.83 8.50
CA GLN A 58 7.24 16.52 9.78
C GLN A 58 7.59 18.01 9.71
N PHE A 59 8.14 18.47 8.60
CA PHE A 59 8.35 19.89 8.33
C PHE A 59 7.17 20.46 7.53
N PRO A 60 6.81 21.74 7.72
CA PRO A 60 5.79 22.37 6.91
C PRO A 60 6.16 22.30 5.42
N LYS A 61 5.16 22.16 4.57
CA LYS A 61 5.36 22.06 3.13
C LYS A 61 6.20 23.23 2.61
N GLY A 62 7.25 22.94 1.87
CA GLY A 62 8.19 23.94 1.33
C GLY A 62 9.14 24.58 2.34
N LYS A 63 9.19 24.07 3.59
CA LYS A 63 10.04 24.59 4.67
C LYS A 63 10.95 23.48 5.24
N ALA A 64 11.51 22.64 4.37
CA ALA A 64 12.57 21.72 4.79
C ALA A 64 13.78 22.51 5.32
N PRO A 65 14.45 22.06 6.39
CA PRO A 65 15.60 22.74 6.94
C PRO A 65 16.83 22.64 6.03
N GLU A 66 17.80 23.53 6.21
CA GLU A 66 19.03 23.54 5.40
C GLU A 66 19.82 22.24 5.56
N GLU A 67 19.85 21.65 6.75
CA GLU A 67 20.51 20.35 7.00
C GLU A 67 19.95 19.23 6.13
N TYR A 68 18.65 19.27 5.79
CA TYR A 68 18.09 18.32 4.84
C TYR A 68 18.72 18.47 3.45
N TYR A 69 18.92 19.71 3.00
CA TYR A 69 19.57 19.98 1.71
C TYR A 69 21.08 19.70 1.76
N GLN A 70 21.75 19.93 2.89
CA GLN A 70 23.13 19.54 3.11
C GLN A 70 23.31 18.03 3.01
N PHE A 71 22.40 17.26 3.61
CA PHE A 71 22.37 15.81 3.45
C PHE A 71 22.19 15.40 1.98
N LEU A 72 21.27 16.01 1.24
CA LEU A 72 21.06 15.70 -0.18
C LEU A 72 22.29 16.03 -1.05
N ARG A 73 23.08 17.04 -0.67
CA ARG A 73 24.37 17.40 -1.31
C ARG A 73 25.54 16.55 -0.83
N GLY A 74 25.34 15.68 0.16
CA GLY A 74 26.38 14.83 0.72
C GLY A 74 27.38 15.57 1.63
N THR A 75 27.06 16.79 2.09
CA THR A 75 27.94 17.58 2.98
C THR A 75 27.78 17.19 4.46
N ILE A 76 26.68 16.58 4.83
CA ILE A 76 26.49 15.93 6.13
C ILE A 76 25.96 14.51 5.95
N SER A 77 26.19 13.67 6.94
CA SER A 77 25.66 12.32 6.99
C SER A 77 24.17 12.31 7.34
N ARG A 78 23.53 11.16 7.14
CA ARG A 78 22.15 10.93 7.55
C ARG A 78 21.97 10.98 9.06
N GLU A 79 22.95 10.48 9.78
CA GLU A 79 23.02 10.48 11.24
C GLU A 79 23.06 11.91 11.76
N GLU A 80 23.91 12.77 11.20
CA GLU A 80 23.99 14.19 11.56
C GLU A 80 22.67 14.92 11.31
N LEU A 81 22.01 14.66 10.15
CA LEU A 81 20.67 15.20 9.88
C LEU A 81 19.67 14.81 10.97
N PHE A 82 19.62 13.55 11.35
CA PHE A 82 18.65 13.08 12.35
C PHE A 82 18.98 13.58 13.76
N LEU A 83 20.26 13.70 14.11
CA LEU A 83 20.69 14.28 15.39
C LEU A 83 20.34 15.76 15.52
N SER A 84 20.29 16.50 14.42
CA SER A 84 19.85 17.91 14.43
C SER A 84 18.36 18.08 14.80
N TYR A 85 17.54 17.01 14.68
CA TYR A 85 16.11 17.06 14.95
C TYR A 85 15.62 15.79 15.69
N PRO A 86 16.09 15.55 16.94
CA PRO A 86 15.86 14.28 17.65
C PRO A 86 14.38 13.96 17.86
N ASP A 87 13.53 14.94 18.15
CA ASP A 87 12.10 14.73 18.34
C ASP A 87 11.41 14.25 17.06
N LYS A 88 11.81 14.81 15.90
CA LYS A 88 11.28 14.40 14.61
C LYS A 88 11.78 13.01 14.23
N PHE A 89 13.03 12.72 14.52
CA PHE A 89 13.59 11.40 14.30
C PHE A 89 12.90 10.34 15.18
N HIS A 90 12.66 10.65 16.45
CA HIS A 90 11.91 9.75 17.33
C HIS A 90 10.49 9.44 16.79
N LYS A 91 9.78 10.46 16.31
CA LYS A 91 8.46 10.26 15.65
C LYS A 91 8.59 9.40 14.39
N THR A 92 9.61 9.64 13.56
CA THR A 92 9.91 8.83 12.38
C THR A 92 10.10 7.35 12.74
N LYS A 93 10.88 7.05 13.79
CA LYS A 93 11.10 5.67 14.26
C LYS A 93 9.81 4.99 14.74
N ASN A 94 8.86 5.75 15.26
CA ASN A 94 7.56 5.22 15.65
C ASN A 94 6.63 4.98 14.44
N GLU A 95 6.75 5.80 13.38
CA GLU A 95 5.95 5.70 12.15
C GLU A 95 6.51 4.66 11.16
N THR A 96 7.80 4.30 11.23
CA THR A 96 8.45 3.40 10.28
C THR A 96 9.11 2.23 11.01
N TRP A 97 8.73 1.03 10.64
CA TRP A 97 9.27 -0.17 11.25
C TRP A 97 9.89 -1.10 10.22
N ARG A 98 11.18 -1.40 10.39
CA ARG A 98 11.85 -2.40 9.58
C ARG A 98 11.58 -3.79 10.15
N ALA A 99 10.73 -4.56 9.46
CA ALA A 99 10.41 -5.92 9.84
C ALA A 99 9.92 -6.74 8.63
N THR A 100 10.14 -8.05 8.69
CA THR A 100 9.55 -9.00 7.76
C THR A 100 8.23 -9.48 8.34
N LEU A 101 7.12 -9.18 7.67
CA LEU A 101 5.81 -9.72 8.03
C LEU A 101 5.81 -11.23 7.79
N GLY A 102 5.24 -12.00 8.73
CA GLY A 102 5.24 -13.47 8.69
C GLY A 102 6.46 -14.10 9.35
N GLU A 103 7.50 -13.34 9.66
CA GLU A 103 8.65 -13.77 10.46
C GLU A 103 8.60 -13.14 11.86
N GLY A 104 9.02 -13.87 12.87
CA GLY A 104 9.06 -13.38 14.24
C GLY A 104 7.71 -13.35 14.95
N SER A 105 7.54 -12.43 15.89
CA SER A 105 6.38 -12.42 16.79
C SER A 105 5.17 -11.69 16.15
N LEU A 106 4.15 -12.45 15.78
CA LEU A 106 2.84 -11.90 15.35
C LEU A 106 2.23 -10.98 16.42
N ARG A 107 2.47 -11.30 17.72
CA ARG A 107 2.02 -10.48 18.84
C ARG A 107 2.64 -9.09 18.81
N LEU A 108 3.90 -8.96 18.40
CA LEU A 108 4.58 -7.66 18.29
C LEU A 108 3.97 -6.82 17.15
N VAL A 109 3.63 -7.43 16.00
CA VAL A 109 2.92 -6.75 14.91
C VAL A 109 1.59 -6.19 15.40
N ASP A 110 0.80 -7.02 16.09
CA ASP A 110 -0.51 -6.61 16.63
C ASP A 110 -0.38 -5.49 17.67
N GLN A 111 0.62 -5.54 18.51
CA GLN A 111 0.90 -4.49 19.51
C GLN A 111 1.29 -3.17 18.83
N LYS A 112 2.19 -3.21 17.84
CA LYS A 112 2.60 -2.02 17.07
C LYS A 112 1.42 -1.36 16.37
N ILE A 113 0.56 -2.14 15.72
CA ILE A 113 -0.66 -1.62 15.07
C ILE A 113 -1.59 -0.96 16.10
N LYS A 114 -1.85 -1.61 17.23
CA LYS A 114 -2.70 -1.06 18.30
C LYS A 114 -2.15 0.26 18.85
N ILE A 115 -0.86 0.33 19.11
CA ILE A 115 -0.22 1.57 19.59
C ILE A 115 -0.34 2.68 18.55
N ALA A 116 -0.03 2.39 17.28
CA ALA A 116 -0.09 3.37 16.20
C ALA A 116 -1.51 3.92 15.97
N LEU A 117 -2.53 3.07 16.10
CA LEU A 117 -3.94 3.48 15.96
C LEU A 117 -4.46 4.27 17.15
N ALA A 118 -3.83 4.18 18.32
CA ALA A 118 -4.22 4.91 19.53
C ALA A 118 -5.73 4.85 19.85
N GLY A 119 -6.35 3.69 19.62
CA GLY A 119 -7.78 3.49 19.84
C GLY A 119 -8.71 3.99 18.72
N SER A 120 -8.17 4.51 17.61
CA SER A 120 -8.99 4.93 16.47
C SER A 120 -9.79 3.75 15.89
N THR A 121 -11.09 3.94 15.72
CA THR A 121 -11.99 2.99 15.05
C THR A 121 -12.17 3.28 13.57
N SER A 122 -11.84 4.49 13.12
CA SER A 122 -11.88 4.93 11.72
C SER A 122 -10.45 5.01 11.18
N TRP A 123 -10.02 3.99 10.45
CA TRP A 123 -8.66 3.92 9.90
C TRP A 123 -8.64 3.10 8.61
N LEU A 124 -7.54 3.19 7.88
CA LEU A 124 -7.34 2.53 6.60
C LEU A 124 -6.12 1.60 6.67
N LEU A 125 -6.28 0.39 6.19
CA LEU A 125 -5.17 -0.52 5.93
C LEU A 125 -4.78 -0.42 4.46
N ALA A 126 -3.56 0.01 4.17
CA ALA A 126 -2.98 0.00 2.85
C ALA A 126 -1.90 -1.08 2.75
N GLY A 127 -1.61 -1.56 1.54
CA GLY A 127 -0.46 -2.42 1.33
C GLY A 127 -0.38 -3.04 -0.05
N GLY A 128 0.86 -3.31 -0.48
CA GLY A 128 1.16 -4.01 -1.73
C GLY A 128 1.92 -5.31 -1.44
N PRO A 129 1.25 -6.39 -0.98
CA PRO A 129 1.97 -7.63 -0.69
C PRO A 129 2.70 -8.13 -1.94
N PRO A 130 4.00 -8.51 -1.82
CA PRO A 130 4.80 -8.89 -2.97
C PRO A 130 4.23 -10.11 -3.68
N CYS A 131 4.12 -10.02 -4.99
CA CYS A 131 3.59 -11.02 -5.90
C CYS A 131 4.65 -11.54 -6.87
N GLN A 132 5.90 -11.65 -6.44
CA GLN A 132 6.99 -12.07 -7.34
C GLN A 132 6.74 -13.43 -7.97
N ALA A 133 6.12 -14.37 -7.25
CA ALA A 133 5.70 -15.66 -7.79
C ALA A 133 4.60 -15.54 -8.86
N TYR A 134 3.82 -14.47 -8.85
CA TYR A 134 2.69 -14.25 -9.76
C TYR A 134 3.01 -13.31 -10.93
N SER A 135 4.17 -12.63 -10.91
CA SER A 135 4.59 -11.79 -12.02
C SER A 135 5.07 -12.62 -13.21
N LEU A 136 5.03 -12.07 -14.43
CA LEU A 136 5.55 -12.73 -15.62
C LEU A 136 7.04 -13.07 -15.47
N VAL A 137 7.81 -12.23 -14.76
CA VAL A 137 9.23 -12.46 -14.49
C VAL A 137 9.45 -13.59 -13.48
N GLY A 138 8.60 -13.68 -12.47
CA GLY A 138 8.62 -14.79 -11.49
C GLY A 138 8.33 -16.14 -12.13
N ARG A 139 7.39 -16.20 -13.09
CA ARG A 139 7.06 -17.44 -13.83
C ARG A 139 8.24 -17.98 -14.65
N SER A 140 9.00 -17.12 -15.30
CA SER A 140 10.15 -17.55 -16.12
C SER A 140 11.31 -18.06 -15.25
N ARG A 141 11.47 -17.56 -14.03
CA ARG A 141 12.52 -17.98 -13.09
C ARG A 141 12.18 -19.27 -12.33
N ASN A 142 10.93 -19.49 -11.97
CA ASN A 142 10.53 -20.54 -11.03
C ASN A 142 9.83 -21.74 -11.66
N LYS A 143 9.82 -21.90 -12.99
CA LYS A 143 9.18 -23.03 -13.71
C LYS A 143 7.76 -23.37 -13.24
N GLY A 144 7.01 -22.39 -12.73
CA GLY A 144 5.68 -22.54 -12.14
C GLY A 144 5.57 -21.92 -10.75
N ILE A 145 4.36 -21.87 -10.21
CA ILE A 145 4.10 -21.37 -8.84
C ILE A 145 4.30 -22.56 -7.88
N ASN A 146 5.25 -22.42 -6.97
CA ASN A 146 5.44 -23.36 -5.88
C ASN A 146 4.55 -22.91 -4.70
N GLU A 147 3.69 -23.78 -4.20
CA GLU A 147 2.85 -23.51 -3.02
C GLU A 147 3.66 -23.19 -1.76
N ASN A 148 4.92 -23.64 -1.71
CA ASN A 148 5.85 -23.36 -0.61
C ASN A 148 6.70 -22.10 -0.83
N ASP A 149 6.47 -21.32 -1.90
CA ASP A 149 7.18 -20.04 -2.10
C ASP A 149 6.73 -19.04 -1.02
N PRO A 150 7.64 -18.52 -0.18
CA PRO A 150 7.32 -17.56 0.86
C PRO A 150 6.56 -16.33 0.35
N ASN A 151 6.81 -15.94 -0.90
CA ASN A 151 6.14 -14.77 -1.50
C ASN A 151 4.66 -15.03 -1.85
N VAL A 152 4.28 -16.28 -2.10
CA VAL A 152 2.88 -16.68 -2.35
C VAL A 152 2.04 -16.42 -1.11
N PHE A 153 2.62 -16.59 0.05
CA PHE A 153 1.91 -16.51 1.33
C PHE A 153 1.93 -15.12 1.97
N LEU A 154 2.66 -14.14 1.43
CA LEU A 154 2.73 -12.82 2.06
C LEU A 154 1.38 -12.07 2.05
N TYR A 155 0.48 -12.35 1.10
CA TYR A 155 -0.87 -11.84 1.19
C TYR A 155 -1.64 -12.41 2.41
N ARG A 156 -1.25 -13.58 2.92
CA ARG A 156 -1.84 -14.19 4.12
C ARG A 156 -1.56 -13.37 5.37
N GLU A 157 -0.42 -12.69 5.43
CA GLU A 157 -0.13 -11.75 6.51
C GLU A 157 -1.05 -10.53 6.45
N TYR A 158 -1.31 -10.02 5.24
CA TYR A 158 -2.31 -8.98 5.04
C TYR A 158 -3.69 -9.46 5.50
N LEU A 159 -4.07 -10.67 5.12
CA LEU A 159 -5.33 -11.32 5.49
C LEU A 159 -5.46 -11.53 7.01
N ARG A 160 -4.38 -11.96 7.68
CA ARG A 160 -4.33 -12.12 9.14
C ARG A 160 -4.57 -10.78 9.86
N ILE A 161 -3.95 -9.72 9.37
CA ILE A 161 -4.11 -8.37 9.93
C ILE A 161 -5.54 -7.87 9.71
N LEU A 162 -6.14 -8.12 8.55
CA LEU A 162 -7.55 -7.85 8.28
C LEU A 162 -8.45 -8.57 9.30
N GLU A 163 -8.25 -9.85 9.48
CA GLU A 163 -9.04 -10.67 10.41
C GLU A 163 -8.90 -10.20 11.86
N ARG A 164 -7.68 -9.87 12.28
CA ARG A 164 -7.35 -9.51 13.65
C ARG A 164 -7.76 -8.10 14.03
N HIS A 165 -7.52 -7.13 13.16
CA HIS A 165 -7.69 -5.70 13.45
C HIS A 165 -8.93 -5.08 12.81
N LYS A 166 -9.56 -5.73 11.86
CA LYS A 166 -10.88 -5.40 11.31
C LYS A 166 -11.00 -3.95 10.81
N PRO A 167 -10.08 -3.45 9.94
CA PRO A 167 -10.16 -2.09 9.43
C PRO A 167 -11.51 -1.82 8.78
N PRO A 168 -12.07 -0.60 8.93
CA PRO A 168 -13.28 -0.20 8.20
C PRO A 168 -13.11 -0.31 6.68
N VAL A 169 -11.93 0.08 6.19
CA VAL A 169 -11.56 0.09 4.78
C VAL A 169 -10.15 -0.44 4.60
N PHE A 170 -9.90 -1.15 3.52
CA PHE A 170 -8.55 -1.48 3.10
C PHE A 170 -8.33 -1.21 1.61
N VAL A 171 -7.08 -0.95 1.26
CA VAL A 171 -6.59 -0.84 -0.12
C VAL A 171 -5.44 -1.82 -0.31
N MET A 172 -5.60 -2.77 -1.22
CA MET A 172 -4.55 -3.71 -1.60
C MET A 172 -4.12 -3.44 -3.04
N GLU A 173 -2.85 -3.09 -3.23
CA GLU A 173 -2.23 -2.88 -4.54
C GLU A 173 -1.50 -4.13 -4.99
N ASN A 174 -1.53 -4.38 -6.30
CA ASN A 174 -0.73 -5.43 -6.89
C ASN A 174 -0.44 -5.18 -8.38
N VAL A 175 0.39 -6.02 -8.98
CA VAL A 175 0.69 -5.95 -10.42
C VAL A 175 -0.43 -6.61 -11.22
N LYS A 176 -0.70 -6.11 -12.45
CA LYS A 176 -1.74 -6.67 -13.33
C LYS A 176 -1.52 -8.15 -13.67
N GLY A 177 -0.29 -8.65 -13.58
CA GLY A 177 0.06 -10.05 -13.82
C GLY A 177 -0.67 -11.05 -12.91
N LEU A 178 -1.16 -10.58 -11.75
CA LEU A 178 -1.96 -11.38 -10.83
C LEU A 178 -3.23 -11.93 -11.48
N LEU A 179 -3.85 -11.19 -12.39
CA LEU A 179 -5.09 -11.60 -13.05
C LEU A 179 -4.93 -12.84 -13.96
N SER A 180 -3.75 -13.03 -14.51
CA SER A 180 -3.45 -14.17 -15.39
C SER A 180 -2.71 -15.30 -14.68
N SER A 181 -2.43 -15.14 -13.38
CA SER A 181 -1.73 -16.13 -12.58
C SER A 181 -2.69 -17.21 -12.09
N ARG A 182 -2.25 -18.48 -12.18
CA ARG A 182 -3.04 -19.64 -11.76
C ARG A 182 -2.26 -20.48 -10.76
N LEU A 183 -3.02 -21.12 -9.88
CA LEU A 183 -2.55 -22.19 -9.01
C LEU A 183 -3.39 -23.43 -9.33
N GLY A 184 -2.81 -24.42 -10.03
CA GLY A 184 -3.59 -25.48 -10.66
C GLY A 184 -4.55 -24.91 -11.72
N GLU A 185 -5.83 -25.29 -11.65
CA GLU A 185 -6.86 -24.79 -12.56
C GLU A 185 -7.46 -23.44 -12.17
N ASN A 186 -7.26 -23.00 -10.92
CA ASN A 186 -7.90 -21.81 -10.38
C ASN A 186 -7.09 -20.54 -10.62
N TYR A 187 -7.77 -19.43 -10.92
CA TYR A 187 -7.15 -18.11 -10.93
C TYR A 187 -6.85 -17.66 -9.49
N ILE A 188 -5.63 -17.20 -9.26
CA ILE A 188 -5.20 -16.72 -7.95
C ILE A 188 -5.96 -15.47 -7.52
N PHE A 189 -6.30 -14.61 -8.47
CA PHE A 189 -7.11 -13.42 -8.22
C PHE A 189 -8.45 -13.76 -7.56
N ASP A 190 -9.16 -14.79 -8.05
CA ASP A 190 -10.46 -15.18 -7.52
C ASP A 190 -10.33 -15.74 -6.09
N SER A 191 -9.27 -16.51 -5.83
CA SER A 191 -8.97 -17.03 -4.50
C SER A 191 -8.67 -15.89 -3.51
N ILE A 192 -7.83 -14.93 -3.90
CA ILE A 192 -7.53 -13.75 -3.08
C ILE A 192 -8.79 -12.93 -2.80
N CYS A 193 -9.60 -12.66 -3.81
CA CYS A 193 -10.85 -11.92 -3.63
C CYS A 193 -11.82 -12.65 -2.68
N SER A 194 -11.93 -13.96 -2.81
CA SER A 194 -12.76 -14.80 -1.90
C SER A 194 -12.26 -14.71 -0.46
N ASP A 195 -10.95 -14.83 -0.25
CA ASP A 195 -10.32 -14.77 1.07
C ASP A 195 -10.47 -13.38 1.71
N LEU A 196 -10.23 -12.32 0.93
CA LEU A 196 -10.39 -10.94 1.40
C LEU A 196 -11.85 -10.58 1.72
N LYS A 197 -12.82 -11.18 1.04
CA LYS A 197 -14.25 -11.01 1.37
C LYS A 197 -14.62 -11.63 2.71
N ASN A 198 -13.97 -12.72 3.09
CA ASN A 198 -14.20 -13.40 4.37
C ASN A 198 -12.89 -13.82 5.04
N PRO A 199 -12.13 -12.86 5.62
CA PRO A 199 -10.83 -13.12 6.22
C PRO A 199 -10.86 -14.18 7.32
N SER A 200 -11.91 -14.19 8.14
CA SER A 200 -12.02 -15.16 9.24
C SER A 200 -12.21 -16.59 8.74
N ALA A 201 -13.04 -16.81 7.72
CA ALA A 201 -13.20 -18.14 7.11
C ALA A 201 -11.90 -18.60 6.43
N ALA A 202 -11.24 -17.69 5.72
CA ALA A 202 -9.97 -17.97 5.07
C ALA A 202 -8.87 -18.36 6.09
N MET A 203 -8.73 -17.61 7.18
CA MET A 203 -7.75 -17.92 8.22
C MET A 203 -8.03 -19.24 8.94
N LYS A 204 -9.31 -19.57 9.18
CA LYS A 204 -9.67 -20.89 9.74
C LYS A 204 -9.30 -22.03 8.81
N ARG A 205 -9.61 -21.91 7.51
CA ARG A 205 -9.22 -22.89 6.47
C ARG A 205 -7.69 -23.08 6.43
N LEU A 206 -6.93 -22.00 6.46
CA LEU A 206 -5.47 -22.01 6.43
C LEU A 206 -4.86 -22.66 7.68
N ASN A 207 -5.56 -22.59 8.81
CA ASN A 207 -5.14 -23.19 10.09
C ASN A 207 -5.73 -24.60 10.32
N GLY A 208 -6.35 -25.22 9.33
CA GLY A 208 -6.95 -26.56 9.42
C GLY A 208 -8.18 -26.65 10.33
N LYS A 209 -8.89 -25.53 10.58
CA LYS A 209 -10.08 -25.47 11.44
C LYS A 209 -11.34 -25.28 10.61
N SER A 210 -12.44 -25.92 11.01
CA SER A 210 -13.75 -25.70 10.38
C SER A 210 -14.25 -24.27 10.57
N ALA A 211 -14.87 -23.71 9.55
CA ALA A 211 -15.45 -22.38 9.58
C ALA A 211 -16.70 -22.35 10.47
N ASP A 212 -16.62 -21.68 11.61
CA ASP A 212 -17.77 -21.43 12.49
C ASP A 212 -18.40 -20.08 12.11
N ASN A 213 -19.69 -20.07 11.72
CA ASN A 213 -20.33 -18.93 11.05
C ASN A 213 -20.77 -17.80 12.00
N LYS A 214 -20.53 -17.88 13.30
CA LYS A 214 -21.23 -17.03 14.27
C LYS A 214 -20.69 -15.60 14.46
N ASN A 215 -19.55 -15.20 13.86
CA ASN A 215 -19.06 -13.81 13.98
C ASN A 215 -18.14 -13.43 12.78
N ASN A 216 -18.59 -13.68 11.57
CA ASN A 216 -17.76 -13.41 10.38
C ASN A 216 -17.90 -11.97 9.92
N LEU A 217 -16.93 -11.16 10.29
CA LEU A 217 -16.71 -9.87 9.63
C LEU A 217 -16.43 -10.11 8.15
N GLN A 218 -17.20 -9.45 7.31
CA GLN A 218 -17.10 -9.57 5.85
C GLN A 218 -16.80 -8.22 5.21
N TYR A 219 -16.13 -8.29 4.07
CA TYR A 219 -15.88 -7.14 3.21
C TYR A 219 -16.56 -7.33 1.85
N GLU A 220 -16.90 -6.21 1.21
CA GLU A 220 -17.18 -6.16 -0.22
C GLU A 220 -15.98 -5.50 -0.91
N ILE A 221 -15.64 -6.02 -2.10
CA ILE A 221 -14.47 -5.57 -2.86
C ILE A 221 -14.96 -4.76 -4.06
N TYR A 222 -14.49 -3.52 -4.16
CA TYR A 222 -14.88 -2.56 -5.18
C TYR A 222 -13.70 -2.16 -6.06
N PRO A 223 -13.90 -1.93 -7.37
CA PRO A 223 -12.94 -1.23 -8.21
C PRO A 223 -12.92 0.26 -7.86
N LEU A 224 -11.76 0.93 -8.05
CA LEU A 224 -11.66 2.38 -7.85
C LEU A 224 -12.27 3.20 -8.98
N LYS A 225 -12.36 2.65 -10.20
CA LYS A 225 -12.97 3.29 -11.36
C LYS A 225 -14.46 2.93 -11.47
N LYS A 226 -15.25 3.87 -11.99
CA LYS A 226 -16.65 3.58 -12.32
C LYS A 226 -16.71 2.53 -13.43
N THR A 227 -17.38 1.41 -13.15
CA THR A 227 -17.62 0.34 -14.10
C THR A 227 -19.11 0.02 -14.11
N PRO A 228 -19.69 -0.42 -15.23
CA PRO A 228 -21.13 -0.74 -15.28
C PRO A 228 -21.51 -1.84 -14.28
N GLY A 229 -20.57 -2.72 -13.92
CA GLY A 229 -20.85 -3.88 -13.08
C GLY A 229 -21.93 -4.78 -13.72
N GLU A 230 -21.77 -6.08 -13.66
CA GLU A 230 -22.86 -7.00 -14.03
C GLU A 230 -23.71 -7.25 -12.79
N PHE A 231 -25.01 -7.11 -12.93
CA PHE A 231 -25.94 -7.43 -11.85
C PHE A 231 -26.13 -8.95 -11.82
N ASP A 232 -25.71 -9.57 -10.72
CA ASP A 232 -25.96 -11.00 -10.54
C ASP A 232 -27.43 -11.19 -10.20
N LEU A 233 -28.16 -11.75 -11.15
CA LEU A 233 -29.62 -11.97 -11.07
C LEU A 233 -30.01 -12.96 -9.95
N PHE A 234 -29.08 -13.81 -9.50
CA PHE A 234 -29.38 -14.82 -8.47
C PHE A 234 -29.26 -14.28 -7.05
N ASN A 235 -28.37 -13.31 -6.80
CA ASN A 235 -28.14 -12.78 -5.46
C ASN A 235 -28.32 -11.27 -5.32
N GLY A 236 -28.72 -10.59 -6.40
CA GLY A 236 -28.98 -9.15 -6.41
C GLY A 236 -27.74 -8.27 -6.19
N LYS A 237 -26.53 -8.79 -6.38
CA LYS A 237 -25.27 -8.07 -6.11
C LYS A 237 -24.55 -7.67 -7.38
N LEU A 238 -23.85 -6.54 -7.32
CA LEU A 238 -22.94 -6.13 -8.37
C LEU A 238 -21.73 -7.07 -8.40
N LYS A 239 -21.50 -7.69 -9.54
CA LYS A 239 -20.31 -8.50 -9.84
C LYS A 239 -19.40 -7.70 -10.76
N PHE A 240 -18.14 -7.57 -10.37
CA PHE A 240 -17.11 -6.90 -11.15
C PHE A 240 -16.21 -7.92 -11.85
N ALA A 241 -15.91 -7.69 -13.12
CA ALA A 241 -14.92 -8.50 -13.82
C ALA A 241 -13.51 -8.18 -13.30
N ALA A 242 -12.61 -9.16 -13.32
CA ALA A 242 -11.23 -8.99 -12.82
C ALA A 242 -10.50 -7.78 -13.46
N ARG A 243 -10.75 -7.49 -14.75
CA ARG A 243 -10.22 -6.32 -15.48
C ARG A 243 -10.69 -4.97 -14.93
N ASP A 244 -11.79 -4.95 -14.19
CA ASP A 244 -12.36 -3.72 -13.65
C ASP A 244 -11.51 -3.15 -12.52
N PHE A 245 -10.74 -3.99 -11.86
CA PHE A 245 -9.81 -3.62 -10.80
C PHE A 245 -8.47 -3.05 -11.32
N ILE A 246 -8.24 -3.05 -12.64
CA ILE A 246 -7.02 -2.46 -13.22
C ILE A 246 -7.18 -0.95 -13.36
N VAL A 247 -6.28 -0.22 -12.70
CA VAL A 247 -6.08 1.22 -12.85
C VAL A 247 -4.91 1.44 -13.79
N GLN A 248 -5.17 2.15 -14.88
CA GLN A 248 -4.16 2.64 -15.83
C GLN A 248 -3.80 4.06 -15.42
N CYS A 249 -2.69 4.23 -14.71
CA CYS A 249 -2.36 5.47 -14.01
C CYS A 249 -2.23 6.68 -14.94
N GLU A 250 -1.84 6.47 -16.20
CA GLU A 250 -1.78 7.50 -17.23
C GLU A 250 -3.14 8.16 -17.52
N ASN A 251 -4.24 7.45 -17.29
CA ASN A 251 -5.59 8.00 -17.44
C ASN A 251 -6.01 8.91 -16.28
N TYR A 252 -5.18 8.98 -15.22
CA TYR A 252 -5.45 9.71 -14.00
C TYR A 252 -4.37 10.77 -13.69
N GLY A 253 -3.65 11.24 -14.74
CA GLY A 253 -2.71 12.34 -14.65
C GLY A 253 -1.26 11.96 -14.31
N LEU A 254 -0.91 10.68 -14.32
CA LEU A 254 0.49 10.27 -14.16
C LEU A 254 1.19 10.22 -15.53
N PRO A 255 2.36 10.85 -15.70
CA PRO A 255 3.13 10.80 -16.95
C PRO A 255 3.88 9.47 -17.13
N GLN A 256 3.24 8.37 -16.78
CA GLN A 256 3.81 7.03 -16.82
C GLN A 256 2.73 5.99 -17.12
N ALA A 257 2.96 5.14 -18.13
CA ALA A 257 2.13 3.97 -18.42
C ALA A 257 2.34 2.88 -17.34
N ARG A 258 1.65 3.06 -16.21
CA ARG A 258 1.73 2.17 -15.04
C ARG A 258 0.36 1.56 -14.76
N HIS A 259 0.21 0.27 -15.03
CA HIS A 259 -1.03 -0.45 -14.77
C HIS A 259 -0.93 -1.22 -13.45
N ARG A 260 -1.91 -1.01 -12.57
CA ARG A 260 -1.96 -1.64 -11.25
C ARG A 260 -3.34 -2.22 -10.97
N LEU A 261 -3.33 -3.38 -10.36
CA LEU A 261 -4.50 -3.97 -9.75
C LEU A 261 -4.71 -3.30 -8.40
N ILE A 262 -5.90 -2.72 -8.17
CA ILE A 262 -6.22 -2.11 -6.88
C ILE A 262 -7.57 -2.64 -6.40
N LEU A 263 -7.56 -3.25 -5.24
CA LEU A 263 -8.73 -3.77 -4.55
C LEU A 263 -9.08 -2.81 -3.40
N LEU A 264 -10.27 -2.21 -3.48
CA LEU A 264 -10.84 -1.43 -2.37
C LEU A 264 -11.81 -2.33 -1.60
N GLY A 265 -11.43 -2.73 -0.40
CA GLY A 265 -12.30 -3.48 0.49
C GLY A 265 -13.02 -2.55 1.47
N VAL A 266 -14.33 -2.66 1.53
CA VAL A 266 -15.17 -1.93 2.48
C VAL A 266 -15.91 -2.95 3.33
N ARG A 267 -15.85 -2.75 4.65
CA ARG A 267 -16.52 -3.63 5.61
C ARG A 267 -18.05 -3.56 5.42
N LYS A 268 -18.72 -4.71 5.43
CA LYS A 268 -20.15 -4.81 5.06
C LYS A 268 -21.12 -4.05 5.94
N ASP A 269 -20.73 -3.69 7.16
CA ASP A 269 -21.51 -2.84 8.04
C ASP A 269 -21.44 -1.34 7.67
N LEU A 270 -20.65 -1.01 6.64
CA LEU A 270 -20.49 0.35 6.12
C LEU A 270 -21.15 0.49 4.74
N ASN A 271 -21.44 1.74 4.38
CA ASN A 271 -21.99 2.05 3.06
C ASN A 271 -20.95 1.82 1.95
N PRO A 272 -21.38 1.36 0.76
CA PRO A 272 -20.52 1.24 -0.40
C PRO A 272 -19.97 2.61 -0.84
N PRO A 273 -18.84 2.63 -1.58
CA PRO A 273 -18.30 3.87 -2.10
C PRO A 273 -19.27 4.53 -3.09
N THR A 274 -19.46 5.84 -2.94
CA THR A 274 -20.34 6.64 -3.81
C THR A 274 -19.56 7.43 -4.85
N LYS A 275 -18.23 7.54 -4.69
CA LYS A 275 -17.33 8.25 -5.61
C LYS A 275 -16.28 7.31 -6.17
N TYR A 276 -15.91 7.55 -7.41
CA TYR A 276 -14.94 6.76 -8.17
C TYR A 276 -13.86 7.67 -8.74
N LEU A 277 -12.73 7.09 -9.16
CA LEU A 277 -11.71 7.82 -9.88
C LEU A 277 -12.27 8.30 -11.23
N GLU A 278 -12.06 9.58 -11.51
CA GLU A 278 -12.42 10.22 -12.77
C GLU A 278 -11.19 10.39 -13.64
N LYS A 279 -11.29 10.04 -14.92
CA LYS A 279 -10.21 10.21 -15.87
C LYS A 279 -9.93 11.69 -16.10
N VAL A 280 -8.66 12.04 -16.21
CA VAL A 280 -8.27 13.40 -16.61
C VAL A 280 -8.57 13.65 -18.10
N LYS A 281 -8.85 14.90 -18.45
CA LYS A 281 -9.15 15.28 -19.85
C LYS A 281 -7.92 15.22 -20.76
N SER A 282 -6.73 15.49 -20.21
CA SER A 282 -5.47 15.45 -20.96
C SER A 282 -4.45 14.64 -20.17
N GLN A 283 -3.69 13.81 -20.87
CA GLN A 283 -2.58 13.06 -20.26
C GLN A 283 -1.33 13.93 -20.23
N GLU A 284 -0.62 13.92 -19.12
CA GLU A 284 0.71 14.52 -19.05
C GLU A 284 1.74 13.63 -19.73
N THR A 285 2.62 14.27 -20.51
CA THR A 285 3.74 13.57 -21.14
C THR A 285 4.97 13.54 -20.21
N PHE A 286 5.85 12.56 -20.42
CA PHE A 286 7.14 12.51 -19.72
C PHE A 286 7.93 13.82 -19.90
N THR A 287 7.97 14.37 -21.12
CA THR A 287 8.66 15.63 -21.41
C THR A 287 8.12 16.78 -20.57
N GLN A 288 6.80 16.88 -20.42
CA GLN A 288 6.19 17.92 -19.57
C GLN A 288 6.59 17.76 -18.10
N ALA A 289 6.61 16.53 -17.60
CA ALA A 289 6.96 16.24 -16.21
C ALA A 289 8.43 16.57 -15.88
N VAL A 290 9.36 16.39 -16.83
CA VAL A 290 10.80 16.56 -16.56
C VAL A 290 11.40 17.86 -17.09
N LYS A 291 10.67 18.67 -17.88
CA LYS A 291 11.21 19.86 -18.56
C LYS A 291 11.90 20.87 -17.65
N ASN A 292 11.49 20.94 -16.40
CA ASN A 292 11.99 21.88 -15.40
C ASN A 292 13.01 21.25 -14.43
N LEU A 293 13.36 19.97 -14.62
CA LEU A 293 14.38 19.29 -13.82
C LEU A 293 15.78 19.61 -14.34
N PRO A 294 16.80 19.62 -13.47
CA PRO A 294 18.20 19.73 -13.89
C PRO A 294 18.55 18.63 -14.90
N ARG A 295 19.35 19.00 -15.90
CA ARG A 295 19.92 18.03 -16.86
C ARG A 295 21.08 17.30 -16.16
N VAL A 296 20.81 16.12 -15.64
CA VAL A 296 21.81 15.26 -15.02
C VAL A 296 21.94 13.97 -15.82
N ARG A 297 23.15 13.39 -15.85
CA ARG A 297 23.39 12.05 -16.38
C ARG A 297 23.44 11.04 -15.24
N SER A 298 23.20 9.78 -15.56
CA SER A 298 23.47 8.70 -14.60
C SER A 298 24.96 8.65 -14.28
N GLY A 299 25.30 8.52 -13.01
CA GLY A 299 26.66 8.20 -12.57
C GLY A 299 27.11 6.86 -13.14
N LEU A 300 28.40 6.70 -13.39
CA LEU A 300 28.98 5.44 -13.82
C LEU A 300 29.14 4.53 -12.60
N SER A 301 28.78 3.26 -12.75
CA SER A 301 28.79 2.31 -11.61
C SER A 301 30.19 1.97 -11.07
N LYS A 302 31.25 2.43 -11.71
CA LYS A 302 32.65 2.12 -11.37
C LYS A 302 33.58 3.33 -11.25
N ASP A 303 33.14 4.51 -11.64
CA ASP A 303 33.95 5.72 -11.57
C ASP A 303 33.29 6.74 -10.64
N SER A 304 34.12 7.45 -9.84
CA SER A 304 33.66 8.62 -9.11
C SER A 304 33.18 9.67 -10.11
N ASP A 305 31.93 10.12 -9.98
CA ASP A 305 31.42 11.21 -10.80
C ASP A 305 32.10 12.51 -10.35
N SER A 306 33.02 13.01 -11.16
CA SER A 306 33.77 14.23 -10.91
C SER A 306 33.15 15.46 -11.58
N GLY A 307 31.87 15.38 -11.99
CA GLY A 307 31.22 16.46 -12.73
C GLY A 307 30.16 17.22 -12.03
#